data_c0744cf16dc8f789fd71aa6e857fc1fd
#
_entry.id   c0744cf16dc8f789fd71aa6e857fc1fd
#
_cell.length_a   1.000
_cell.length_b   1.000
_cell.length_c   1.000
_cell.angle_alpha   90.00
_cell.angle_beta   90.00
_cell.angle_gamma   90.00
#
_symmetry.space_group_name_H-M   'P 1'
#
loop_
_entity.id
_entity.type
_entity.pdbx_description
1 polymer ?
#
loop_
_entity_poly.entity_id
_entity_poly.type
_entity_poly.pdbx_seq_one_letter_code
_entity_poly.pdbx_strand_id
1 'polypeptide(L)'
;MDVEQGAGRPRTCRASTLELLSHPIWHDVAMSRALVRSTLLDSGVLRTSIDHALRAKHWERQHNGIYLNTMLDGQQRWMAQLDGHIIRGGPGSAASHRAAAVLWKMDGVTGFPLDVTVRFDSGFKRPPAIRSRTLTSADVTWVGGVAVTNKARTLCDLGRFESDRVVEQALESALRGPDRRRPFEWNEELLAELHRRVSTDTRSRGIATLRRVLVRRADRNRPTGSFAETVAVQALALAGIAVICQPTLAITRTATFFPDIAVPSRGLLIEIDGRAGHEGEDARARDLPRQNLLLRGFDLMRFTARAALADAAGLAEQVRHRVRELPARGDSWEVNATKVSRTAEGWIVS
;
A
#
# COMPACT_ATOMS: atom_id res chain seq x y z
N MET A 1 -81.14 -13.74 12.85
CA MET A 1 -80.44 -14.24 11.65
C MET A 1 -79.07 -13.69 11.62
N ASP A 2 -78.19 -14.44 12.21
CA ASP A 2 -76.78 -14.05 12.45
C ASP A 2 -75.95 -14.51 11.24
N VAL A 3 -75.16 -13.62 10.75
CA VAL A 3 -74.13 -13.97 9.75
C VAL A 3 -72.75 -13.67 10.40
N GLU A 4 -72.12 -14.74 10.81
CA GLU A 4 -70.73 -14.76 11.26
C GLU A 4 -69.80 -14.42 10.08
N GLN A 5 -69.05 -13.32 10.20
CA GLN A 5 -67.93 -13.04 9.37
C GLN A 5 -66.65 -13.60 9.97
N GLY A 6 -66.14 -14.67 9.37
CA GLY A 6 -64.87 -15.27 9.72
C GLY A 6 -63.71 -14.35 9.36
N ALA A 7 -62.96 -13.94 10.36
CA ALA A 7 -61.73 -13.21 10.22
C ALA A 7 -60.63 -14.12 9.64
N GLY A 8 -60.35 -13.97 8.36
CA GLY A 8 -59.20 -14.61 7.70
C GLY A 8 -57.88 -14.08 8.25
N ARG A 9 -57.07 -14.95 8.84
CA ARG A 9 -55.68 -14.64 9.22
C ARG A 9 -54.91 -14.21 7.97
N PRO A 10 -54.08 -13.15 8.06
CA PRO A 10 -53.26 -12.74 6.91
C PRO A 10 -52.27 -13.86 6.56
N ARG A 11 -52.32 -14.34 5.32
CA ARG A 11 -51.31 -15.21 4.73
C ARG A 11 -49.99 -14.49 4.74
N THR A 12 -49.05 -14.88 5.62
CA THR A 12 -47.66 -14.47 5.56
C THR A 12 -47.08 -14.86 4.20
N CYS A 13 -46.85 -13.86 3.38
CA CYS A 13 -46.20 -14.00 2.08
C CYS A 13 -44.82 -14.63 2.34
N ARG A 14 -44.59 -15.85 1.87
CA ARG A 14 -43.29 -16.51 1.86
C ARG A 14 -42.47 -15.80 0.75
N ALA A 15 -41.69 -14.78 1.11
CA ALA A 15 -40.72 -14.24 0.20
C ALA A 15 -39.73 -15.37 -0.17
N SER A 16 -39.57 -15.61 -1.46
CA SER A 16 -38.61 -16.60 -1.96
C SER A 16 -37.20 -16.11 -1.68
N THR A 17 -36.23 -17.00 -1.57
CA THR A 17 -34.81 -16.66 -1.31
C THR A 17 -34.26 -15.70 -2.39
N LEU A 18 -34.81 -15.77 -3.62
CA LEU A 18 -34.50 -14.86 -4.73
C LEU A 18 -35.04 -13.44 -4.49
N GLU A 19 -36.22 -13.30 -3.87
CA GLU A 19 -36.80 -12.00 -3.52
C GLU A 19 -36.03 -11.34 -2.37
N LEU A 20 -35.44 -12.11 -1.45
CA LEU A 20 -34.55 -11.58 -0.41
C LEU A 20 -33.22 -11.07 -1.01
N LEU A 21 -32.70 -11.69 -2.06
CA LEU A 21 -31.48 -11.26 -2.76
C LEU A 21 -31.71 -10.08 -3.70
N SER A 22 -32.96 -9.85 -4.15
CA SER A 22 -33.35 -8.75 -5.06
C SER A 22 -33.74 -7.45 -4.35
N HIS A 23 -33.82 -7.45 -3.02
CA HIS A 23 -34.13 -6.21 -2.27
C HIS A 23 -32.93 -5.24 -2.31
N PRO A 24 -33.08 -3.97 -2.71
CA PRO A 24 -31.97 -3.02 -2.92
C PRO A 24 -31.04 -2.87 -1.73
N ILE A 25 -31.55 -2.97 -0.50
CA ILE A 25 -30.76 -2.87 0.73
C ILE A 25 -29.78 -4.05 0.89
N TRP A 26 -30.07 -5.21 0.27
CA TRP A 26 -29.24 -6.42 0.38
C TRP A 26 -28.22 -6.54 -0.74
N HIS A 27 -28.47 -5.89 -1.87
CA HIS A 27 -27.57 -5.97 -3.02
C HIS A 27 -26.21 -5.33 -2.73
N ASP A 28 -26.18 -4.18 -2.06
CA ASP A 28 -24.92 -3.48 -1.75
C ASP A 28 -24.19 -4.02 -0.52
N VAL A 29 -24.93 -4.42 0.52
CA VAL A 29 -24.36 -4.91 1.78
C VAL A 29 -23.90 -6.37 1.69
N ALA A 30 -24.58 -7.20 0.88
CA ALA A 30 -24.26 -8.63 0.75
C ALA A 30 -23.11 -8.91 -0.23
N MET A 31 -22.71 -7.94 -1.06
CA MET A 31 -21.75 -8.15 -2.15
C MET A 31 -20.26 -8.08 -1.74
N SER A 32 -19.95 -7.70 -0.50
CA SER A 32 -18.54 -7.64 -0.07
C SER A 32 -18.32 -7.78 1.45
N ARG A 33 -19.34 -8.24 2.19
CA ARG A 33 -19.30 -8.34 3.65
C ARG A 33 -19.64 -9.72 4.15
N ALA A 34 -19.14 -10.06 5.34
CA ALA A 34 -19.59 -11.24 6.06
C ALA A 34 -21.03 -11.04 6.56
N LEU A 35 -21.84 -12.09 6.46
CA LEU A 35 -23.23 -12.11 6.90
C LEU A 35 -23.29 -12.63 8.35
N VAL A 36 -23.77 -11.81 9.27
CA VAL A 36 -23.86 -12.14 10.70
C VAL A 36 -25.27 -12.59 11.03
N ARG A 37 -25.43 -13.78 11.63
CA ARG A 37 -26.75 -14.38 11.95
C ARG A 37 -27.62 -13.47 12.81
N SER A 38 -27.08 -12.84 13.85
CA SER A 38 -27.85 -11.91 14.69
C SER A 38 -28.37 -10.73 13.87
N THR A 39 -27.51 -10.07 13.11
CA THR A 39 -27.89 -8.94 12.26
C THR A 39 -28.94 -9.32 11.23
N LEU A 40 -28.82 -10.50 10.61
CA LEU A 40 -29.84 -11.02 9.68
C LEU A 40 -31.19 -11.18 10.36
N LEU A 41 -31.22 -11.78 11.56
CA LEU A 41 -32.44 -11.99 12.32
C LEU A 41 -33.06 -10.68 12.78
N ASP A 42 -32.23 -9.72 13.26
CA ASP A 42 -32.66 -8.39 13.68
C ASP A 42 -33.26 -7.58 12.52
N SER A 43 -32.79 -7.84 11.28
CA SER A 43 -33.32 -7.27 10.04
C SER A 43 -34.57 -8.00 9.51
N GLY A 44 -35.10 -8.99 10.23
CA GLY A 44 -36.31 -9.71 9.87
C GLY A 44 -36.13 -10.93 8.97
N VAL A 45 -34.90 -11.36 8.69
CA VAL A 45 -34.61 -12.59 7.94
C VAL A 45 -34.98 -13.79 8.81
N LEU A 46 -35.85 -14.68 8.30
CA LEU A 46 -36.29 -15.84 9.03
C LEU A 46 -35.17 -16.88 9.22
N ARG A 47 -35.13 -17.56 10.35
CA ARG A 47 -34.18 -18.66 10.61
C ARG A 47 -34.23 -19.74 9.51
N THR A 48 -35.43 -20.07 9.06
CA THR A 48 -35.65 -21.04 7.98
C THR A 48 -35.02 -20.61 6.65
N SER A 49 -35.03 -19.31 6.35
CA SER A 49 -34.38 -18.76 5.15
C SER A 49 -32.85 -18.85 5.23
N ILE A 50 -32.25 -18.57 6.39
CA ILE A 50 -30.81 -18.76 6.62
C ILE A 50 -30.45 -20.25 6.44
N ASP A 51 -31.20 -21.16 7.04
CA ASP A 51 -30.94 -22.60 6.97
C ASP A 51 -31.18 -23.15 5.54
N HIS A 52 -32.10 -22.56 4.79
CA HIS A 52 -32.31 -22.87 3.37
C HIS A 52 -31.11 -22.41 2.53
N ALA A 53 -30.64 -21.15 2.68
CA ALA A 53 -29.50 -20.61 1.95
C ALA A 53 -28.24 -21.45 2.18
N LEU A 54 -28.01 -21.93 3.40
CA LEU A 54 -26.89 -22.82 3.72
C LEU A 54 -27.04 -24.21 3.05
N ARG A 55 -28.24 -24.82 3.10
CA ARG A 55 -28.49 -26.11 2.44
C ARG A 55 -28.39 -26.02 0.93
N ALA A 56 -28.88 -24.93 0.35
CA ALA A 56 -28.81 -24.66 -1.09
C ALA A 56 -27.41 -24.22 -1.54
N LYS A 57 -26.44 -24.11 -0.62
CA LYS A 57 -25.06 -23.65 -0.88
C LYS A 57 -24.96 -22.24 -1.48
N HIS A 58 -25.96 -21.41 -1.29
CA HIS A 58 -25.85 -19.96 -1.61
C HIS A 58 -24.97 -19.25 -0.60
N TRP A 59 -24.96 -19.71 0.64
CA TRP A 59 -24.09 -19.27 1.71
C TRP A 59 -23.25 -20.42 2.25
N GLU A 60 -22.02 -20.11 2.67
CA GLU A 60 -21.16 -21.04 3.39
C GLU A 60 -20.85 -20.51 4.78
N ARG A 61 -20.64 -21.42 5.72
CA ARG A 61 -20.27 -21.04 7.10
C ARG A 61 -18.77 -20.81 7.21
N GLN A 62 -18.37 -19.59 7.54
CA GLN A 62 -16.99 -19.26 7.88
C GLN A 62 -16.71 -19.50 9.37
N HIS A 63 -17.59 -19.01 10.23
CA HIS A 63 -17.57 -19.20 11.68
C HIS A 63 -18.98 -19.48 12.21
N ASN A 64 -19.10 -19.78 13.51
CA ASN A 64 -20.41 -19.92 14.13
C ASN A 64 -21.16 -18.59 14.06
N GLY A 65 -22.31 -18.58 13.38
CA GLY A 65 -23.12 -17.38 13.17
C GLY A 65 -22.57 -16.37 12.17
N ILE A 66 -21.50 -16.71 11.42
CA ILE A 66 -20.91 -15.86 10.37
C ILE A 66 -20.86 -16.65 9.08
N TYR A 67 -21.42 -16.09 8.02
CA TYR A 67 -21.57 -16.73 6.71
C TYR A 67 -20.97 -15.85 5.61
N LEU A 68 -20.62 -16.51 4.50
CA LEU A 68 -20.15 -15.85 3.28
C LEU A 68 -21.10 -16.21 2.13
N ASN A 69 -21.34 -15.26 1.26
CA ASN A 69 -22.01 -15.50 -0.01
C ASN A 69 -21.06 -16.27 -0.95
N THR A 70 -21.51 -17.40 -1.48
CA THR A 70 -20.69 -18.25 -2.37
C THR A 70 -20.51 -17.68 -3.76
N MET A 71 -21.32 -16.69 -4.15
CA MET A 71 -21.18 -15.97 -5.43
C MET A 71 -20.03 -14.96 -5.44
N LEU A 72 -19.47 -14.64 -4.26
CA LEU A 72 -18.31 -13.75 -4.17
C LEU A 72 -17.06 -14.44 -4.69
N ASP A 73 -16.27 -13.70 -5.45
CA ASP A 73 -14.97 -14.15 -5.96
C ASP A 73 -13.85 -13.13 -5.71
N GLY A 74 -12.63 -13.52 -6.00
CA GLY A 74 -11.45 -12.65 -5.99
C GLY A 74 -11.41 -11.74 -4.77
N GLN A 75 -11.33 -10.44 -5.03
CA GLN A 75 -11.21 -9.41 -3.98
C GLN A 75 -12.45 -9.31 -3.08
N GLN A 76 -13.65 -9.49 -3.64
CA GLN A 76 -14.90 -9.41 -2.87
C GLN A 76 -14.94 -10.52 -1.81
N ARG A 77 -14.63 -11.75 -2.21
CA ARG A 77 -14.58 -12.90 -1.31
C ARG A 77 -13.53 -12.70 -0.21
N TRP A 78 -12.35 -12.23 -0.59
CA TRP A 78 -11.29 -11.92 0.37
C TRP A 78 -11.73 -10.88 1.40
N MET A 79 -12.37 -9.79 0.97
CA MET A 79 -12.88 -8.73 1.87
C MET A 79 -13.93 -9.29 2.84
N ALA A 80 -14.85 -10.11 2.36
CA ALA A 80 -15.87 -10.77 3.20
C ALA A 80 -15.24 -11.75 4.20
N GLN A 81 -14.26 -12.54 3.78
CA GLN A 81 -13.52 -13.44 4.67
C GLN A 81 -12.81 -12.69 5.78
N LEU A 82 -12.13 -11.58 5.41
CA LEU A 82 -11.41 -10.74 6.35
C LEU A 82 -12.35 -10.12 7.38
N ASP A 83 -13.47 -9.56 6.92
CA ASP A 83 -14.52 -9.00 7.77
C ASP A 83 -15.07 -10.05 8.75
N GLY A 84 -15.37 -11.26 8.27
CA GLY A 84 -15.83 -12.38 9.11
C GLY A 84 -14.81 -12.79 10.19
N HIS A 85 -13.52 -12.77 9.88
CA HIS A 85 -12.47 -13.02 10.87
C HIS A 85 -12.37 -11.90 11.91
N ILE A 86 -12.52 -10.64 11.50
CA ILE A 86 -12.53 -9.47 12.40
C ILE A 86 -13.72 -9.55 13.34
N ILE A 87 -14.92 -9.80 12.82
CA ILE A 87 -16.14 -10.00 13.62
C ILE A 87 -15.95 -11.15 14.62
N ARG A 88 -15.38 -12.27 14.16
CA ARG A 88 -15.08 -13.41 15.06
C ARG A 88 -14.07 -13.07 16.14
N GLY A 89 -13.15 -12.17 15.86
CA GLY A 89 -12.16 -11.67 16.83
C GLY A 89 -12.75 -10.81 17.92
N GLY A 90 -13.90 -10.19 17.66
CA GLY A 90 -14.61 -9.31 18.58
C GLY A 90 -14.13 -7.84 18.53
N PRO A 91 -14.69 -6.99 19.41
CA PRO A 91 -14.38 -5.55 19.42
C PRO A 91 -12.89 -5.26 19.53
N GLY A 92 -12.42 -4.29 18.76
CA GLY A 92 -11.02 -3.90 18.70
C GLY A 92 -10.12 -4.81 17.86
N SER A 93 -10.70 -5.82 17.17
CA SER A 93 -9.97 -6.61 16.16
C SER A 93 -9.89 -5.86 14.85
N ALA A 94 -8.81 -6.05 14.08
CA ALA A 94 -8.58 -5.39 12.82
C ALA A 94 -7.74 -6.24 11.86
N ALA A 95 -7.93 -6.06 10.56
CA ALA A 95 -6.99 -6.51 9.55
C ALA A 95 -5.60 -5.91 9.85
N SER A 96 -4.55 -6.70 9.72
CA SER A 96 -3.21 -6.30 10.15
C SER A 96 -2.13 -6.91 9.25
N HIS A 97 -0.86 -6.59 9.52
CA HIS A 97 0.28 -7.18 8.81
C HIS A 97 0.08 -7.10 7.28
N ARG A 98 0.16 -8.25 6.58
CA ARG A 98 0.02 -8.32 5.12
C ARG A 98 -1.37 -7.95 4.63
N ALA A 99 -2.43 -8.36 5.35
CA ALA A 99 -3.80 -8.01 4.99
C ALA A 99 -4.01 -6.49 5.02
N ALA A 100 -3.52 -5.81 6.06
CA ALA A 100 -3.57 -4.35 6.15
C ALA A 100 -2.73 -3.69 5.06
N ALA A 101 -1.53 -4.20 4.77
CA ALA A 101 -0.67 -3.67 3.71
C ALA A 101 -1.34 -3.74 2.33
N VAL A 102 -2.03 -4.84 2.02
CA VAL A 102 -2.81 -4.97 0.76
C VAL A 102 -3.98 -3.99 0.74
N LEU A 103 -4.73 -3.83 1.85
CA LEU A 103 -5.81 -2.83 1.96
C LEU A 103 -5.30 -1.40 1.75
N TRP A 104 -4.12 -1.07 2.27
CA TRP A 104 -3.44 0.21 2.07
C TRP A 104 -2.79 0.35 0.70
N LYS A 105 -2.81 -0.71 -0.13
CA LYS A 105 -2.12 -0.77 -1.43
C LYS A 105 -0.61 -0.49 -1.31
N MET A 106 0.00 -1.00 -0.24
CA MET A 106 1.45 -0.90 -0.04
C MET A 106 2.19 -1.83 -1.00
N ASP A 107 3.28 -1.33 -1.58
CA ASP A 107 4.11 -2.12 -2.49
C ASP A 107 4.82 -3.29 -1.78
N GLY A 108 5.20 -4.29 -2.54
CA GLY A 108 5.93 -5.47 -2.05
C GLY A 108 5.07 -6.54 -1.40
N VAL A 109 3.80 -6.26 -1.08
CA VAL A 109 2.86 -7.22 -0.52
C VAL A 109 1.71 -7.44 -1.49
N THR A 110 1.48 -8.69 -1.86
CA THR A 110 0.46 -9.07 -2.85
C THR A 110 -0.40 -10.24 -2.38
N GLY A 111 -1.42 -10.57 -3.16
CA GLY A 111 -2.33 -11.68 -2.88
C GLY A 111 -3.48 -11.29 -1.95
N PHE A 112 -4.05 -12.29 -1.30
CA PHE A 112 -5.23 -12.18 -0.44
C PHE A 112 -4.96 -12.71 0.98
N PRO A 113 -4.00 -12.12 1.73
CA PRO A 113 -3.69 -12.55 3.09
C PRO A 113 -4.85 -12.27 4.04
N LEU A 114 -5.01 -13.11 5.07
CA LEU A 114 -6.11 -13.04 6.02
C LEU A 114 -5.65 -12.65 7.44
N ASP A 115 -4.50 -11.99 7.58
CA ASP A 115 -3.93 -11.63 8.87
C ASP A 115 -4.86 -10.67 9.64
N VAL A 116 -5.34 -11.09 10.80
CA VAL A 116 -6.20 -10.31 11.70
C VAL A 116 -5.57 -10.23 13.08
N THR A 117 -5.29 -9.04 13.56
CA THR A 117 -4.88 -8.83 14.94
C THR A 117 -6.12 -8.77 15.82
N VAL A 118 -6.12 -9.58 16.88
CA VAL A 118 -7.18 -9.65 17.88
C VAL A 118 -6.62 -9.31 19.25
N ARG A 119 -7.47 -8.86 20.17
CA ARG A 119 -7.08 -8.67 21.56
C ARG A 119 -6.55 -9.98 22.17
N PHE A 120 -5.61 -9.86 23.10
CA PHE A 120 -4.97 -11.03 23.73
C PHE A 120 -5.97 -11.95 24.43
N ASP A 121 -7.06 -11.40 25.00
CA ASP A 121 -8.14 -12.09 25.69
C ASP A 121 -9.26 -12.60 24.78
N SER A 122 -9.16 -12.36 23.45
CA SER A 122 -10.13 -12.85 22.48
C SER A 122 -10.26 -14.38 22.51
N GLY A 123 -11.49 -14.86 22.37
CA GLY A 123 -11.78 -16.28 22.16
C GLY A 123 -11.32 -16.86 20.81
N PHE A 124 -10.91 -15.98 19.87
CA PHE A 124 -10.38 -16.39 18.57
C PHE A 124 -8.86 -16.63 18.66
N LYS A 125 -8.45 -17.90 18.79
CA LYS A 125 -7.07 -18.30 19.10
C LYS A 125 -6.33 -18.98 17.94
N ARG A 126 -7.03 -19.31 16.86
CA ARG A 126 -6.48 -20.06 15.70
C ARG A 126 -6.14 -19.11 14.55
N PRO A 127 -5.20 -19.47 13.66
CA PRO A 127 -4.97 -18.71 12.44
C PRO A 127 -6.29 -18.44 11.69
N PRO A 128 -6.44 -17.26 11.07
CA PRO A 128 -5.44 -16.20 10.86
C PRO A 128 -5.32 -15.19 12.02
N ALA A 129 -5.88 -15.46 13.20
CA ALA A 129 -5.83 -14.54 14.33
C ALA A 129 -4.43 -14.42 14.94
N ILE A 130 -3.95 -13.19 15.06
CA ILE A 130 -2.68 -12.81 15.69
C ILE A 130 -3.03 -12.07 16.98
N ARG A 131 -2.67 -12.64 18.12
CA ARG A 131 -3.03 -12.09 19.44
C ARG A 131 -2.06 -10.98 19.83
N SER A 132 -2.60 -9.82 20.19
CA SER A 132 -1.82 -8.64 20.62
C SER A 132 -2.29 -8.12 21.98
N ARG A 133 -1.33 -7.72 22.81
CA ARG A 133 -1.59 -6.94 24.04
C ARG A 133 -1.44 -5.44 23.82
N THR A 134 -0.83 -5.05 22.70
CA THR A 134 -0.45 -3.66 22.42
C THR A 134 -1.30 -2.99 21.33
N LEU A 135 -2.33 -3.67 20.81
CA LEU A 135 -3.27 -3.06 19.88
C LEU A 135 -4.20 -2.12 20.63
N THR A 136 -4.17 -0.85 20.28
CA THR A 136 -5.02 0.20 20.86
C THR A 136 -6.04 0.69 19.85
N SER A 137 -7.05 1.43 20.31
CA SER A 137 -8.04 2.07 19.40
C SER A 137 -7.38 3.08 18.45
N ALA A 138 -6.32 3.75 18.87
CA ALA A 138 -5.56 4.68 18.05
C ALA A 138 -4.79 3.98 16.91
N ASP A 139 -4.53 2.66 17.03
CA ASP A 139 -3.91 1.87 15.98
C ASP A 139 -4.88 1.40 14.89
N VAL A 140 -6.20 1.56 15.11
CA VAL A 140 -7.24 1.02 14.21
C VAL A 140 -7.95 2.15 13.49
N THR A 141 -8.18 1.96 12.21
CA THR A 141 -8.97 2.83 11.33
C THR A 141 -9.80 1.98 10.37
N TRP A 142 -10.35 2.58 9.30
CA TRP A 142 -11.24 1.90 8.37
C TRP A 142 -10.81 2.13 6.93
N VAL A 143 -10.76 1.06 6.14
CA VAL A 143 -10.52 1.10 4.69
C VAL A 143 -11.55 0.21 4.00
N GLY A 144 -12.30 0.77 3.06
CA GLY A 144 -13.37 0.05 2.37
C GLY A 144 -14.40 -0.57 3.33
N GLY A 145 -14.62 0.08 4.49
CA GLY A 145 -15.53 -0.39 5.53
C GLY A 145 -15.02 -1.58 6.37
N VAL A 146 -13.77 -2.00 6.22
CA VAL A 146 -13.11 -3.03 7.05
C VAL A 146 -12.22 -2.33 8.08
N ALA A 147 -12.30 -2.78 9.34
CA ALA A 147 -11.38 -2.31 10.38
C ALA A 147 -9.96 -2.78 10.06
N VAL A 148 -8.99 -1.85 10.07
CA VAL A 148 -7.62 -2.10 9.65
C VAL A 148 -6.64 -1.38 10.57
N THR A 149 -5.46 -1.93 10.79
CA THR A 149 -4.39 -1.19 11.47
C THR A 149 -3.96 0.00 10.64
N ASN A 150 -3.72 1.17 11.28
CA ASN A 150 -3.23 2.36 10.59
C ASN A 150 -1.87 2.09 9.93
N LYS A 151 -1.43 2.96 9.02
CA LYS A 151 -0.20 2.76 8.25
C LYS A 151 1.02 2.56 9.13
N ALA A 152 1.18 3.35 10.19
CA ALA A 152 2.32 3.25 11.09
C ALA A 152 2.34 1.91 11.82
N ARG A 153 1.20 1.46 12.36
CA ARG A 153 1.08 0.17 13.01
C ARG A 153 1.30 -0.98 12.01
N THR A 154 0.74 -0.89 10.82
CA THR A 154 0.92 -1.89 9.76
C THR A 154 2.39 -2.10 9.42
N LEU A 155 3.17 -1.02 9.25
CA LEU A 155 4.61 -1.10 8.97
C LEU A 155 5.41 -1.73 10.12
N CYS A 156 5.06 -1.43 11.37
CA CYS A 156 5.65 -2.12 12.52
C CYS A 156 5.35 -3.62 12.51
N ASP A 157 4.10 -3.98 12.23
CA ASP A 157 3.64 -5.38 12.24
C ASP A 157 4.24 -6.19 11.09
N LEU A 158 4.41 -5.60 9.89
CA LEU A 158 5.02 -6.24 8.72
C LEU A 158 6.43 -6.78 9.05
N GLY A 159 7.24 -6.02 9.77
CA GLY A 159 8.59 -6.43 10.13
C GLY A 159 8.68 -7.72 10.96
N ARG A 160 7.55 -8.25 11.40
CA ARG A 160 7.50 -9.53 12.11
C ARG A 160 7.62 -10.75 11.18
N PHE A 161 7.12 -10.64 9.96
CA PHE A 161 7.00 -11.75 9.03
C PHE A 161 7.68 -11.50 7.70
N GLU A 162 7.93 -10.23 7.37
CA GLU A 162 8.49 -9.84 6.09
C GLU A 162 9.97 -9.46 6.20
N SER A 163 10.67 -9.59 5.08
CA SER A 163 12.07 -9.18 4.96
C SER A 163 12.21 -7.66 5.01
N ASP A 164 13.38 -7.17 5.35
CA ASP A 164 13.74 -5.75 5.31
C ASP A 164 13.40 -5.12 3.95
N ARG A 165 13.60 -5.87 2.85
CA ARG A 165 13.30 -5.44 1.48
C ARG A 165 11.82 -5.14 1.29
N VAL A 166 10.94 -6.04 1.73
CA VAL A 166 9.47 -5.88 1.60
C VAL A 166 8.99 -4.74 2.51
N VAL A 167 9.50 -4.65 3.74
CA VAL A 167 9.16 -3.56 4.67
C VAL A 167 9.56 -2.20 4.09
N GLU A 168 10.72 -2.11 3.43
CA GLU A 168 11.17 -0.89 2.76
C GLU A 168 10.26 -0.52 1.57
N GLN A 169 9.86 -1.48 0.74
CA GLN A 169 8.93 -1.24 -0.37
C GLN A 169 7.58 -0.73 0.14
N ALA A 170 7.05 -1.35 1.19
CA ALA A 170 5.81 -0.93 1.84
C ALA A 170 5.94 0.48 2.44
N LEU A 171 7.06 0.79 3.09
CA LEU A 171 7.35 2.10 3.67
C LEU A 171 7.39 3.19 2.59
N GLU A 172 8.18 2.99 1.53
CA GLU A 172 8.30 3.97 0.46
C GLU A 172 6.94 4.27 -0.18
N SER A 173 6.12 3.23 -0.44
CA SER A 173 4.77 3.45 -0.98
C SER A 173 3.82 4.15 0.00
N ALA A 174 3.94 3.89 1.31
CA ALA A 174 3.12 4.52 2.33
C ALA A 174 3.45 6.01 2.55
N LEU A 175 4.72 6.37 2.29
CA LEU A 175 5.21 7.75 2.39
C LEU A 175 4.87 8.60 1.17
N ARG A 176 4.61 8.00 0.00
CA ARG A 176 4.24 8.76 -1.20
C ARG A 176 3.00 9.61 -0.98
N GLY A 177 3.05 10.84 -1.48
CA GLY A 177 1.89 11.71 -1.54
C GLY A 177 0.81 11.20 -2.51
N PRO A 178 -0.38 11.78 -2.47
CA PRO A 178 -1.49 11.39 -3.33
C PRO A 178 -1.25 11.73 -4.82
N ASP A 179 -0.45 12.75 -5.08
CA ASP A 179 -0.12 13.21 -6.44
C ASP A 179 1.36 12.96 -6.76
N ARG A 180 1.60 12.04 -7.69
CA ARG A 180 2.96 11.74 -8.19
C ARG A 180 3.63 12.92 -8.90
N ARG A 181 2.88 13.92 -9.34
CA ARG A 181 3.40 15.14 -9.96
C ARG A 181 3.94 16.13 -8.94
N ARG A 182 3.70 15.87 -7.65
CA ARG A 182 4.12 16.69 -6.52
C ARG A 182 4.96 15.87 -5.55
N PRO A 183 6.19 15.49 -5.94
CA PRO A 183 7.05 14.63 -5.11
C PRO A 183 7.48 15.30 -3.79
N PHE A 184 7.26 16.61 -3.65
CA PHE A 184 7.47 17.36 -2.40
C PHE A 184 6.29 17.24 -1.42
N GLU A 185 5.10 16.78 -1.87
CA GLU A 185 3.95 16.49 -1.01
C GLU A 185 3.99 15.00 -0.62
N TRP A 186 4.70 14.67 0.44
CA TRP A 186 4.78 13.31 0.96
C TRP A 186 4.42 13.27 2.45
N ASN A 187 4.22 12.09 3.00
CA ASN A 187 3.70 11.91 4.35
C ASN A 187 4.82 11.97 5.40
N GLU A 188 5.29 13.18 5.70
CA GLU A 188 6.32 13.44 6.72
C GLU A 188 5.85 13.06 8.12
N GLU A 189 4.56 13.26 8.42
CA GLU A 189 3.98 12.91 9.71
C GLU A 189 4.07 11.41 9.98
N LEU A 190 3.82 10.59 8.94
CA LEU A 190 3.99 9.14 9.05
C LEU A 190 5.45 8.78 9.36
N LEU A 191 6.41 9.42 8.70
CA LEU A 191 7.83 9.15 8.96
C LEU A 191 8.21 9.54 10.39
N ALA A 192 7.78 10.71 10.86
CA ALA A 192 8.01 11.17 12.23
C ALA A 192 7.39 10.21 13.26
N GLU A 193 6.17 9.74 13.02
CA GLU A 193 5.49 8.74 13.86
C GLU A 193 6.27 7.42 13.91
N LEU A 194 6.79 6.94 12.78
CA LEU A 194 7.60 5.73 12.72
C LEU A 194 8.90 5.87 13.51
N HIS A 195 9.61 7.00 13.39
CA HIS A 195 10.80 7.28 14.20
C HIS A 195 10.48 7.30 15.69
N ARG A 196 9.38 7.93 16.09
CA ARG A 196 8.92 7.92 17.48
C ARG A 196 8.62 6.49 17.96
N ARG A 197 7.94 5.66 17.17
CA ARG A 197 7.64 4.27 17.53
C ARG A 197 8.90 3.42 17.71
N VAL A 198 9.86 3.51 16.80
CA VAL A 198 11.09 2.72 16.92
C VAL A 198 12.00 3.18 18.05
N SER A 199 11.89 4.43 18.51
CA SER A 199 12.64 4.93 19.67
C SER A 199 11.99 4.52 21.00
N THR A 200 10.65 4.44 21.07
CA THR A 200 9.92 4.16 22.31
C THR A 200 9.62 2.66 22.50
N ASP A 201 9.38 1.92 21.43
CA ASP A 201 9.06 0.50 21.48
C ASP A 201 10.30 -0.35 21.15
N THR A 202 10.85 -1.02 22.16
CA THR A 202 12.00 -1.92 22.01
C THR A 202 11.60 -3.40 22.05
N ARG A 203 10.35 -3.72 22.31
CA ARG A 203 9.89 -5.08 22.61
C ARG A 203 8.97 -5.68 21.56
N SER A 204 8.30 -4.87 20.72
CA SER A 204 7.41 -5.38 19.70
C SER A 204 8.17 -6.15 18.63
N ARG A 205 7.68 -7.34 18.32
CA ARG A 205 8.21 -8.14 17.21
C ARG A 205 8.01 -7.36 15.91
N GLY A 206 9.07 -7.25 15.11
CA GLY A 206 9.05 -6.49 13.85
C GLY A 206 9.63 -5.09 13.94
N ILE A 207 9.68 -4.47 15.13
CA ILE A 207 10.24 -3.13 15.31
C ILE A 207 11.73 -3.06 14.95
N ALA A 208 12.47 -4.14 15.17
CA ALA A 208 13.89 -4.23 14.83
C ALA A 208 14.11 -4.16 13.31
N THR A 209 13.26 -4.83 12.52
CA THR A 209 13.27 -4.76 11.06
C THR A 209 12.97 -3.35 10.57
N LEU A 210 11.90 -2.74 11.09
CA LEU A 210 11.56 -1.36 10.73
C LEU A 210 12.69 -0.38 11.09
N ARG A 211 13.34 -0.55 12.25
CA ARG A 211 14.48 0.28 12.66
C ARG A 211 15.63 0.18 11.66
N ARG A 212 16.01 -1.03 11.22
CA ARG A 212 17.06 -1.22 10.21
C ARG A 212 16.70 -0.55 8.88
N VAL A 213 15.45 -0.66 8.47
CA VAL A 213 14.95 -0.02 7.24
C VAL A 213 15.03 1.50 7.36
N LEU A 214 14.59 2.09 8.47
CA LEU A 214 14.66 3.54 8.70
C LEU A 214 16.10 4.05 8.75
N VAL A 215 17.03 3.30 9.36
CA VAL A 215 18.47 3.65 9.37
C VAL A 215 19.03 3.68 7.95
N ARG A 216 18.75 2.65 7.12
CA ARG A 216 19.20 2.64 5.72
C ARG A 216 18.59 3.74 4.87
N ARG A 217 17.41 4.20 5.26
CA ARG A 217 16.71 5.28 4.57
C ARG A 217 17.19 6.68 4.97
N ALA A 218 17.94 6.82 6.06
CA ALA A 218 18.27 8.12 6.67
C ALA A 218 18.92 9.12 5.69
N ASP A 219 19.70 8.61 4.72
CA ASP A 219 20.39 9.45 3.72
C ASP A 219 19.50 9.83 2.51
N ARG A 220 18.25 9.38 2.48
CA ARG A 220 17.32 9.70 1.39
C ARG A 220 16.49 10.93 1.72
N ASN A 221 16.49 11.91 0.82
CA ASN A 221 15.76 13.15 1.02
C ASN A 221 14.23 12.93 0.96
N ARG A 222 13.76 12.18 -0.03
CA ARG A 222 12.33 11.95 -0.31
C ARG A 222 12.04 10.49 -0.57
N PRO A 223 10.78 10.05 -0.47
CA PRO A 223 10.39 8.72 -0.91
C PRO A 223 10.56 8.59 -2.43
N THR A 224 10.74 7.36 -2.89
CA THR A 224 10.73 7.03 -4.32
C THR A 224 9.34 7.26 -4.91
N GLY A 225 9.24 7.71 -6.16
CA GLY A 225 7.96 8.00 -6.81
C GLY A 225 7.18 6.76 -7.24
N SER A 226 7.84 5.59 -7.39
CA SER A 226 7.22 4.36 -7.84
C SER A 226 7.84 3.11 -7.23
N PHE A 227 7.16 1.97 -7.37
CA PHE A 227 7.69 0.66 -6.97
C PHE A 227 8.98 0.29 -7.74
N ALA A 228 9.01 0.57 -9.03
CA ALA A 228 10.18 0.29 -9.86
C ALA A 228 11.41 1.10 -9.42
N GLU A 229 11.22 2.37 -9.06
CA GLU A 229 12.27 3.21 -8.47
C GLU A 229 12.75 2.62 -7.13
N THR A 230 11.84 2.18 -6.26
CA THR A 230 12.22 1.54 -4.98
C THR A 230 13.10 0.32 -5.23
N VAL A 231 12.74 -0.53 -6.17
CA VAL A 231 13.52 -1.73 -6.53
C VAL A 231 14.88 -1.37 -7.11
N ALA A 232 14.95 -0.34 -7.98
CA ALA A 232 16.21 0.16 -8.51
C ALA A 232 17.12 0.71 -7.40
N VAL A 233 16.59 1.53 -6.49
CA VAL A 233 17.33 2.09 -5.34
C VAL A 233 17.86 0.99 -4.43
N GLN A 234 17.08 -0.04 -4.16
CA GLN A 234 17.52 -1.20 -3.37
C GLN A 234 18.69 -1.93 -4.05
N ALA A 235 18.62 -2.13 -5.37
CA ALA A 235 19.70 -2.76 -6.13
C ALA A 235 20.97 -1.92 -6.15
N LEU A 236 20.86 -0.60 -6.33
CA LEU A 236 21.97 0.34 -6.28
C LEU A 236 22.64 0.35 -4.90
N ALA A 237 21.86 0.34 -3.82
CA ALA A 237 22.38 0.26 -2.46
C ALA A 237 23.15 -1.05 -2.20
N LEU A 238 22.63 -2.20 -2.68
CA LEU A 238 23.32 -3.50 -2.62
C LEU A 238 24.62 -3.48 -3.42
N ALA A 239 24.68 -2.70 -4.52
CA ALA A 239 25.87 -2.50 -5.32
C ALA A 239 26.88 -1.50 -4.70
N GLY A 240 26.57 -0.93 -3.51
CA GLY A 240 27.41 0.04 -2.83
C GLY A 240 27.40 1.44 -3.46
N ILE A 241 26.37 1.76 -4.24
CA ILE A 241 26.21 3.06 -4.90
C ILE A 241 25.29 3.93 -4.03
N ALA A 242 25.84 5.00 -3.47
CA ALA A 242 25.06 5.98 -2.71
C ALA A 242 24.22 6.84 -3.65
N VAL A 243 22.93 6.93 -3.36
CA VAL A 243 21.96 7.66 -4.18
C VAL A 243 21.07 8.55 -3.33
N ILE A 244 20.53 9.60 -3.93
CA ILE A 244 19.41 10.37 -3.40
C ILE A 244 18.19 10.19 -4.31
N CYS A 245 16.99 10.24 -3.70
CA CYS A 245 15.72 10.03 -4.40
C CYS A 245 15.03 11.37 -4.61
N GLN A 246 14.41 11.56 -5.77
CA GLN A 246 13.61 12.73 -6.11
C GLN A 246 14.30 14.06 -5.76
N PRO A 247 15.61 14.27 -6.14
CA PRO A 247 16.30 15.51 -5.80
C PRO A 247 15.66 16.70 -6.51
N THR A 248 15.75 17.85 -5.91
CA THR A 248 15.36 19.12 -6.55
C THR A 248 16.45 19.57 -7.49
N LEU A 249 16.14 19.81 -8.75
CA LEU A 249 17.04 20.39 -9.74
C LEU A 249 16.46 21.73 -10.21
N ALA A 250 16.92 22.82 -9.62
CA ALA A 250 16.56 24.18 -10.01
C ALA A 250 17.47 24.65 -11.15
N ILE A 251 16.95 24.75 -12.38
CA ILE A 251 17.74 25.10 -13.58
C ILE A 251 17.73 26.59 -13.87
N THR A 252 16.74 27.29 -13.45
CA THR A 252 16.62 28.74 -13.50
C THR A 252 15.69 29.19 -12.38
N ARG A 253 15.45 30.47 -12.23
CA ARG A 253 14.48 31.00 -11.26
C ARG A 253 13.05 30.50 -11.49
N THR A 254 12.76 29.89 -12.65
CA THR A 254 11.40 29.50 -13.09
C THR A 254 11.22 28.02 -13.39
N ALA A 255 12.30 27.23 -13.49
CA ALA A 255 12.23 25.82 -13.86
C ALA A 255 12.85 24.94 -12.79
N THR A 256 12.02 24.04 -12.22
CA THR A 256 12.44 23.04 -11.24
C THR A 256 12.06 21.67 -11.75
N PHE A 257 13.00 20.72 -11.66
CA PHE A 257 12.81 19.32 -12.04
C PHE A 257 13.09 18.41 -10.86
N PHE A 258 12.49 17.22 -10.91
CA PHE A 258 12.66 16.18 -9.90
C PHE A 258 13.03 14.87 -10.60
N PRO A 259 14.34 14.65 -10.90
CA PRO A 259 14.78 13.35 -11.40
C PRO A 259 14.46 12.25 -10.40
N ASP A 260 14.21 11.02 -10.87
CA ASP A 260 13.83 9.93 -9.98
C ASP A 260 14.95 9.58 -8.99
N ILE A 261 16.16 9.44 -9.49
CA ILE A 261 17.33 9.03 -8.70
C ILE A 261 18.56 9.81 -9.17
N ALA A 262 19.45 10.14 -8.26
CA ALA A 262 20.76 10.68 -8.61
C ALA A 262 21.88 10.01 -7.84
N VAL A 263 23.07 9.93 -8.47
CA VAL A 263 24.36 9.58 -7.88
C VAL A 263 25.17 10.87 -7.72
N PRO A 264 25.15 11.52 -6.52
CA PRO A 264 25.71 12.86 -6.34
C PRO A 264 27.20 12.93 -6.64
N SER A 265 27.96 11.91 -6.25
CA SER A 265 29.42 11.87 -6.40
C SER A 265 29.90 11.87 -7.86
N ARG A 266 28.98 11.71 -8.81
CA ARG A 266 29.29 11.61 -10.25
C ARG A 266 28.48 12.58 -11.12
N GLY A 267 27.52 13.30 -10.55
CA GLY A 267 26.58 14.10 -11.33
C GLY A 267 25.76 13.25 -12.31
N LEU A 268 25.43 12.02 -11.93
CA LEU A 268 24.65 11.08 -12.74
C LEU A 268 23.20 11.07 -12.27
N LEU A 269 22.28 11.29 -13.19
CA LEU A 269 20.83 11.16 -13.01
C LEU A 269 20.35 9.83 -13.59
N ILE A 270 19.35 9.25 -12.97
CA ILE A 270 18.74 8.00 -13.42
C ILE A 270 17.22 8.19 -13.41
N GLU A 271 16.60 7.95 -14.55
CA GLU A 271 15.15 8.00 -14.73
C GLU A 271 14.58 6.60 -14.95
N ILE A 272 13.46 6.29 -14.30
CA ILE A 272 12.74 5.01 -14.41
C ILE A 272 11.39 5.25 -15.06
N ASP A 273 11.34 5.13 -16.38
CA ASP A 273 10.15 5.41 -17.17
C ASP A 273 9.05 4.37 -16.96
N GLY A 274 7.92 4.79 -16.38
CA GLY A 274 6.78 3.90 -16.05
C GLY A 274 5.93 3.49 -17.25
N ARG A 275 6.04 4.18 -18.39
CA ARG A 275 5.24 3.95 -19.59
C ARG A 275 6.10 3.51 -20.76
N ALA A 276 6.05 2.22 -21.06
CA ALA A 276 6.50 1.72 -22.36
C ALA A 276 5.42 2.01 -23.42
N GLY A 277 5.67 3.02 -24.25
CA GLY A 277 5.18 2.95 -25.65
C GLY A 277 3.87 3.63 -26.04
N HIS A 278 3.19 4.45 -25.21
CA HIS A 278 1.93 5.09 -25.62
C HIS A 278 1.87 6.62 -25.44
N GLU A 279 2.99 7.27 -25.23
CA GLU A 279 2.99 8.74 -25.27
C GLU A 279 3.20 9.20 -26.73
N GLY A 280 2.16 9.88 -27.28
CA GLY A 280 2.21 10.45 -28.62
C GLY A 280 3.33 11.50 -28.77
N GLU A 281 3.56 11.94 -30.00
CA GLU A 281 4.59 12.96 -30.36
C GLU A 281 4.55 14.21 -29.47
N ASP A 282 3.38 14.61 -28.99
CA ASP A 282 3.20 15.79 -28.13
C ASP A 282 3.80 15.63 -26.73
N ALA A 283 3.89 14.42 -26.18
CA ALA A 283 4.51 14.16 -24.89
C ALA A 283 6.03 14.14 -25.02
N ARG A 284 6.53 13.55 -26.11
CA ARG A 284 7.97 13.58 -26.46
C ARG A 284 8.47 14.98 -26.74
N ALA A 285 7.69 15.80 -27.46
CA ALA A 285 8.03 17.20 -27.77
C ALA A 285 8.14 18.07 -26.51
N ARG A 286 7.33 17.81 -25.49
CA ARG A 286 7.39 18.51 -24.18
C ARG A 286 8.58 18.07 -23.32
N ASP A 287 9.05 16.84 -23.46
CA ASP A 287 10.19 16.30 -22.71
C ASP A 287 11.58 16.70 -23.28
N LEU A 288 11.65 16.99 -24.58
CA LEU A 288 12.92 17.34 -25.25
C LEU A 288 13.63 18.58 -24.64
N PRO A 289 12.95 19.71 -24.36
CA PRO A 289 13.59 20.86 -23.73
C PRO A 289 14.12 20.53 -22.32
N ARG A 290 13.36 19.72 -21.57
CA ARG A 290 13.74 19.22 -20.23
C ARG A 290 15.00 18.36 -20.30
N GLN A 291 15.07 17.43 -21.26
CA GLN A 291 16.25 16.59 -21.47
C GLN A 291 17.49 17.40 -21.83
N ASN A 292 17.35 18.35 -22.74
CA ASN A 292 18.47 19.23 -23.16
C ASN A 292 19.04 20.07 -22.01
N LEU A 293 18.18 20.46 -21.05
CA LEU A 293 18.60 21.17 -19.85
C LEU A 293 19.32 20.25 -18.86
N LEU A 294 18.83 19.03 -18.66
CA LEU A 294 19.46 18.03 -17.80
C LEU A 294 20.86 17.66 -18.30
N LEU A 295 21.02 17.48 -19.61
CA LEU A 295 22.30 17.11 -20.25
C LEU A 295 23.37 18.21 -20.21
N ARG A 296 23.05 19.44 -19.82
CA ARG A 296 24.04 20.53 -19.74
C ARG A 296 25.04 20.39 -18.59
N GLY A 297 24.62 19.80 -17.48
CA GLY A 297 25.47 19.67 -16.28
C GLY A 297 25.55 18.27 -15.69
N PHE A 298 24.73 17.35 -16.18
CA PHE A 298 24.59 16.00 -15.64
C PHE A 298 24.70 14.96 -16.74
N ASP A 299 25.12 13.78 -16.35
CA ASP A 299 24.96 12.58 -17.14
C ASP A 299 23.58 11.95 -16.86
N LEU A 300 22.95 11.31 -17.84
CA LEU A 300 21.61 10.74 -17.70
C LEU A 300 21.57 9.32 -18.19
N MET A 301 21.05 8.41 -17.34
CA MET A 301 20.67 7.05 -17.73
C MET A 301 19.16 6.89 -17.62
N ARG A 302 18.56 6.18 -18.56
CA ARG A 302 17.13 5.87 -18.56
C ARG A 302 16.89 4.39 -18.62
N PHE A 303 15.97 3.92 -17.79
CA PHE A 303 15.51 2.54 -17.75
C PHE A 303 14.00 2.51 -17.79
N THR A 304 13.41 1.51 -18.43
CA THR A 304 11.98 1.28 -18.31
C THR A 304 11.67 0.64 -16.95
N ALA A 305 10.52 0.93 -16.37
CA ALA A 305 10.06 0.27 -15.15
C ALA A 305 10.04 -1.27 -15.30
N ARG A 306 9.68 -1.76 -16.50
CA ARG A 306 9.71 -3.18 -16.81
C ARG A 306 11.13 -3.76 -16.70
N ALA A 307 12.13 -3.10 -17.27
CA ALA A 307 13.52 -3.54 -17.19
C ALA A 307 14.03 -3.51 -15.73
N ALA A 308 13.76 -2.43 -15.00
CA ALA A 308 14.15 -2.30 -13.60
C ALA A 308 13.54 -3.40 -12.71
N LEU A 309 12.30 -3.81 -12.97
CA LEU A 309 11.63 -4.87 -12.21
C LEU A 309 12.08 -6.27 -12.64
N ALA A 310 12.41 -6.47 -13.92
CA ALA A 310 12.84 -7.76 -14.44
C ALA A 310 14.28 -8.11 -14.06
N ASP A 311 15.19 -7.12 -14.09
CA ASP A 311 16.62 -7.30 -13.79
C ASP A 311 17.21 -6.08 -13.09
N ALA A 312 16.86 -5.92 -11.82
CA ALA A 312 17.40 -4.84 -11.00
C ALA A 312 18.92 -4.96 -10.75
N ALA A 313 19.44 -6.17 -10.74
CA ALA A 313 20.88 -6.40 -10.56
C ALA A 313 21.67 -5.96 -11.82
N GLY A 314 21.17 -6.29 -12.99
CA GLY A 314 21.74 -5.83 -14.27
C GLY A 314 21.67 -4.31 -14.43
N LEU A 315 20.57 -3.68 -13.97
CA LEU A 315 20.48 -2.23 -13.92
C LEU A 315 21.60 -1.64 -13.02
N ALA A 316 21.78 -2.18 -11.82
CA ALA A 316 22.79 -1.70 -10.88
C ALA A 316 24.22 -1.88 -11.44
N GLU A 317 24.48 -2.96 -12.17
CA GLU A 317 25.77 -3.18 -12.82
C GLU A 317 26.05 -2.19 -13.96
N GLN A 318 25.05 -1.87 -14.79
CA GLN A 318 25.17 -0.83 -15.82
C GLN A 318 25.47 0.54 -15.21
N VAL A 319 24.76 0.88 -14.13
CA VAL A 319 25.00 2.13 -13.38
C VAL A 319 26.41 2.11 -12.77
N ARG A 320 26.86 1.00 -12.18
CA ARG A 320 28.21 0.86 -11.62
C ARG A 320 29.29 1.06 -12.68
N HIS A 321 29.11 0.51 -13.87
CA HIS A 321 30.01 0.71 -15.00
C HIS A 321 30.10 2.21 -15.34
N ARG A 322 28.95 2.87 -15.48
CA ARG A 322 28.89 4.30 -15.80
C ARG A 322 29.54 5.19 -14.71
N VAL A 323 29.31 4.85 -13.45
CA VAL A 323 29.93 5.53 -12.29
C VAL A 323 31.46 5.47 -12.32
N ARG A 324 32.05 4.37 -12.82
CA ARG A 324 33.53 4.25 -12.98
C ARG A 324 34.09 5.11 -14.11
N GLU A 325 33.32 5.32 -15.17
CA GLU A 325 33.75 6.14 -16.32
C GLU A 325 33.66 7.63 -16.05
N LEU A 326 32.70 8.04 -15.20
CA LEU A 326 32.46 9.46 -14.92
C LEU A 326 33.47 10.03 -13.94
N PRO A 327 33.90 11.30 -14.13
CA PRO A 327 34.75 11.98 -13.17
C PRO A 327 34.04 12.16 -11.82
N ALA A 328 34.81 12.16 -10.74
CA ALA A 328 34.28 12.49 -9.44
C ALA A 328 33.81 13.97 -9.41
N ARG A 329 32.64 14.19 -8.79
CA ARG A 329 32.06 15.53 -8.62
C ARG A 329 32.03 15.90 -7.13
N GLY A 330 32.42 17.12 -6.84
CA GLY A 330 32.28 17.70 -5.50
C GLY A 330 30.94 18.42 -5.32
N ASP A 331 30.89 19.36 -4.39
CA ASP A 331 29.67 20.14 -4.12
C ASP A 331 29.38 21.18 -5.22
N SER A 332 30.32 21.44 -6.09
CA SER A 332 30.12 22.25 -7.30
C SER A 332 31.01 21.79 -8.43
N TRP A 333 30.52 21.89 -9.65
CA TRP A 333 31.28 21.62 -10.87
C TRP A 333 30.75 22.45 -12.04
N GLU A 334 31.51 22.51 -13.10
CA GLU A 334 31.15 23.21 -14.32
C GLU A 334 31.30 22.30 -15.54
N VAL A 335 30.33 22.36 -16.45
CA VAL A 335 30.32 21.63 -17.71
C VAL A 335 29.79 22.57 -18.81
N ASN A 336 30.57 22.82 -19.86
CA ASN A 336 30.16 23.66 -20.98
C ASN A 336 29.61 25.03 -20.55
N ALA A 337 30.30 25.72 -19.66
CA ALA A 337 29.91 27.03 -19.08
C ALA A 337 28.61 26.99 -18.24
N THR A 338 28.13 25.80 -17.86
CA THR A 338 27.02 25.60 -16.95
C THR A 338 27.56 25.24 -15.57
N LYS A 339 27.33 26.09 -14.59
CA LYS A 339 27.75 25.85 -13.19
C LYS A 339 26.65 25.06 -12.46
N VAL A 340 27.05 23.98 -11.80
CA VAL A 340 26.18 23.18 -10.95
C VAL A 340 26.69 23.33 -9.52
N SER A 341 25.80 23.70 -8.61
CA SER A 341 26.10 23.83 -7.18
C SER A 341 25.13 23.02 -6.35
N ARG A 342 25.63 22.25 -5.40
CA ARG A 342 24.85 21.41 -4.52
C ARG A 342 24.11 22.24 -3.46
N THR A 343 22.91 21.82 -3.12
CA THR A 343 22.10 22.34 -2.02
C THR A 343 21.69 21.19 -1.09
N ALA A 344 21.04 21.48 0.01
CA ALA A 344 20.51 20.44 0.92
C ALA A 344 19.51 19.48 0.24
N GLU A 345 18.73 19.99 -0.74
CA GLU A 345 17.67 19.23 -1.40
C GLU A 345 18.03 18.73 -2.81
N GLY A 346 19.18 19.13 -3.36
CA GLY A 346 19.58 18.79 -4.72
C GLY A 346 20.64 19.72 -5.30
N TRP A 347 20.33 20.37 -6.42
CA TRP A 347 21.28 21.26 -7.13
C TRP A 347 20.62 22.50 -7.72
N ILE A 348 21.42 23.56 -7.83
CA ILE A 348 21.14 24.74 -8.63
C ILE A 348 22.02 24.68 -9.86
N VAL A 349 21.44 24.90 -11.04
CA VAL A 349 22.12 24.97 -12.34
C VAL A 349 22.03 26.40 -12.87
N SER A 350 23.15 27.05 -13.09
CA SER A 350 23.24 28.44 -13.52
C SER A 350 24.20 28.64 -14.72
#